data_2ea52ec95d6c5d38255de032eefb1634
#
_entry.id   2ea52ec95d6c5d38255de032eefb1634
#
_cell.length_a   1.000
_cell.length_b   1.000
_cell.length_c   1.000
_cell.angle_alpha   90.00
_cell.angle_beta   90.00
_cell.angle_gamma   90.00
#
_symmetry.space_group_name_H-M   'P 1'
#
loop_
_entity.id
_entity.type
_entity.pdbx_description
1 polymer ?
#
loop_
_entity_poly.entity_id
_entity_poly.type
_entity_poly.pdbx_seq_one_letter_code
_entity_poly.pdbx_strand_id
1 'polypeptide(L)'
;LLDRLLFIAFAEDKGLIPENSIKQAFEHADPYHPRPVYENFKGLFKAIDQGNKHLRIPTYNGGLFAPDEALDALVVSDAVCESVNELAEYDFDSEISVTVLGHIFEQSIADLEALSSRMDEGELPTPPKTQAVSGRRKRQGVVYTPDHITAFIVEHTLGAHIEEQFQQLLSG
;
A
#
# COMPACT_ATOMS: atom_id res chain seq x y z
N LEU A 1 1.88 -8.36 2.32
CA LEU A 1 3.01 -8.21 1.38
C LEU A 1 2.60 -7.41 0.15
N LEU A 2 1.56 -7.85 -0.57
CA LEU A 2 1.08 -7.19 -1.78
C LEU A 2 0.77 -5.71 -1.54
N ASP A 3 0.10 -5.36 -0.46
CA ASP A 3 -0.26 -3.98 -0.11
C ASP A 3 0.98 -3.08 0.06
N ARG A 4 2.08 -3.62 0.67
CA ARG A 4 3.36 -2.89 0.76
C ARG A 4 3.93 -2.58 -0.62
N LEU A 5 3.91 -3.55 -1.51
CA LEU A 5 4.49 -3.42 -2.85
C LEU A 5 3.67 -2.48 -3.74
N LEU A 6 2.34 -2.60 -3.70
CA LEU A 6 1.44 -1.67 -4.40
C LEU A 6 1.61 -0.23 -3.91
N PHE A 7 1.76 -0.05 -2.59
CA PHE A 7 2.02 1.27 -2.04
C PHE A 7 3.36 1.84 -2.54
N ILE A 8 4.41 1.01 -2.59
CA ILE A 8 5.73 1.45 -3.07
C ILE A 8 5.64 1.85 -4.54
N ALA A 9 5.05 1.02 -5.41
CA ALA A 9 4.89 1.32 -6.83
C ALA A 9 4.15 2.65 -7.04
N PHE A 10 3.02 2.83 -6.34
CA PHE A 10 2.28 4.09 -6.38
C PHE A 10 3.09 5.28 -5.85
N ALA A 11 3.85 5.10 -4.76
CA ALA A 11 4.65 6.16 -4.16
C ALA A 11 5.86 6.56 -5.03
N GLU A 12 6.44 5.63 -5.80
CA GLU A 12 7.46 5.90 -6.81
C GLU A 12 6.91 6.82 -7.89
N ASP A 13 5.78 6.46 -8.50
CA ASP A 13 5.17 7.21 -9.58
C ASP A 13 4.69 8.60 -9.15
N LYS A 14 4.27 8.74 -7.90
CA LYS A 14 3.95 10.05 -7.29
C LYS A 14 5.18 10.85 -6.85
N GLY A 15 6.40 10.34 -7.03
CA GLY A 15 7.63 10.99 -6.61
C GLY A 15 7.79 11.15 -5.10
N LEU A 16 7.05 10.35 -4.30
CA LEU A 16 7.15 10.36 -2.83
C LEU A 16 8.36 9.59 -2.33
N ILE A 17 8.82 8.61 -3.09
CA ILE A 17 10.07 7.87 -2.92
C ILE A 17 10.81 7.85 -4.27
N PRO A 18 12.11 7.53 -4.31
CA PRO A 18 12.86 7.48 -5.55
C PRO A 18 12.30 6.47 -6.53
N GLU A 19 12.29 6.83 -7.81
CA GLU A 19 11.91 5.95 -8.90
C GLU A 19 12.77 4.68 -8.93
N ASN A 20 12.16 3.59 -9.36
CA ASN A 20 12.80 2.28 -9.50
C ASN A 20 13.31 1.65 -8.18
N SER A 21 12.77 2.02 -7.03
CA SER A 21 13.18 1.44 -5.74
C SER A 21 12.87 -0.06 -5.66
N ILE A 22 11.73 -0.51 -6.21
CA ILE A 22 11.37 -1.94 -6.33
C ILE A 22 12.38 -2.64 -7.24
N LYS A 23 12.63 -2.09 -8.42
CA LYS A 23 13.58 -2.64 -9.39
C LYS A 23 14.99 -2.73 -8.81
N GLN A 24 15.46 -1.67 -8.15
CA GLN A 24 16.77 -1.66 -7.50
C GLN A 24 16.87 -2.72 -6.39
N ALA A 25 15.82 -2.93 -5.62
CA ALA A 25 15.79 -4.00 -4.62
C ALA A 25 15.79 -5.39 -5.26
N PHE A 26 15.05 -5.58 -6.37
CA PHE A 26 15.01 -6.83 -7.11
C PHE A 26 16.37 -7.18 -7.74
N GLU A 27 17.00 -6.22 -8.40
CA GLU A 27 18.28 -6.40 -9.11
C GLU A 27 19.51 -6.40 -8.17
N HIS A 28 19.33 -6.02 -6.89
CA HIS A 28 20.44 -5.94 -5.96
C HIS A 28 21.04 -7.31 -5.69
N ALA A 29 22.31 -7.48 -6.08
CA ALA A 29 23.06 -8.69 -5.83
C ALA A 29 24.34 -8.38 -5.03
N ASP A 30 24.55 -9.14 -3.95
CA ASP A 30 25.83 -9.16 -3.23
C ASP A 30 26.57 -10.44 -3.61
N PRO A 31 27.61 -10.38 -4.46
CA PRO A 31 28.32 -11.56 -4.93
C PRO A 31 29.08 -12.27 -3.81
N TYR A 32 29.37 -11.60 -2.70
CA TYR A 32 30.07 -12.17 -1.55
C TYR A 32 29.12 -12.77 -0.52
N HIS A 33 27.86 -12.29 -0.47
CA HIS A 33 26.83 -12.76 0.46
C HIS A 33 25.51 -12.95 -0.29
N PRO A 34 25.43 -13.97 -1.18
CA PRO A 34 24.20 -14.21 -1.92
C PRO A 34 23.04 -14.53 -0.98
N ARG A 35 21.91 -13.86 -1.19
CA ARG A 35 20.69 -14.05 -0.41
C ARG A 35 19.46 -14.04 -1.32
N PRO A 36 18.32 -14.62 -0.86
CA PRO A 36 17.07 -14.55 -1.60
C PRO A 36 16.68 -13.10 -1.90
N VAL A 37 16.09 -12.84 -3.06
CA VAL A 37 15.63 -11.51 -3.47
C VAL A 37 14.68 -10.88 -2.45
N TYR A 38 13.84 -11.69 -1.80
CA TYR A 38 12.92 -11.20 -0.77
C TYR A 38 13.61 -10.51 0.41
N GLU A 39 14.85 -10.88 0.75
CA GLU A 39 15.62 -10.19 1.79
C GLU A 39 15.93 -8.73 1.40
N ASN A 40 16.09 -8.46 0.10
CA ASN A 40 16.26 -7.09 -0.39
C ASN A 40 14.98 -6.29 -0.26
N PHE A 41 13.82 -6.89 -0.55
CA PHE A 41 12.52 -6.24 -0.32
C PHE A 41 12.28 -5.96 1.16
N LYS A 42 12.63 -6.87 2.07
CA LYS A 42 12.58 -6.57 3.52
C LYS A 42 13.47 -5.38 3.88
N GLY A 43 14.65 -5.28 3.26
CA GLY A 43 15.53 -4.13 3.40
C GLY A 43 14.88 -2.83 2.91
N LEU A 44 14.19 -2.85 1.78
CA LEU A 44 13.44 -1.72 1.23
C LEU A 44 12.29 -1.32 2.17
N PHE A 45 11.50 -2.28 2.69
CA PHE A 45 10.42 -2.00 3.65
C PHE A 45 10.95 -1.30 4.90
N LYS A 46 12.07 -1.80 5.44
CA LYS A 46 12.75 -1.17 6.58
C LYS A 46 13.25 0.24 6.26
N ALA A 47 13.78 0.44 5.04
CA ALA A 47 14.24 1.76 4.61
C ALA A 47 13.07 2.77 4.51
N ILE A 48 11.88 2.32 4.12
CA ILE A 48 10.68 3.16 4.07
C ILE A 48 10.15 3.46 5.48
N ASP A 49 10.08 2.46 6.34
CA ASP A 49 9.64 2.63 7.73
C ASP A 49 10.51 3.63 8.51
N GLN A 50 11.82 3.47 8.44
CA GLN A 50 12.78 4.23 9.24
C GLN A 50 13.38 5.45 8.54
N GLY A 51 13.19 5.54 7.23
CA GLY A 51 13.88 6.45 6.35
C GLY A 51 15.31 5.99 6.02
N ASN A 52 15.80 6.38 4.85
CA ASN A 52 17.16 6.09 4.42
C ASN A 52 17.73 7.27 3.64
N LYS A 53 18.65 8.02 4.27
CA LYS A 53 19.26 9.21 3.65
C LYS A 53 20.08 8.90 2.41
N HIS A 54 20.76 7.74 2.36
CA HIS A 54 21.57 7.35 1.21
C HIS A 54 20.70 7.04 -0.01
N LEU A 55 19.56 6.39 0.23
CA LEU A 55 18.57 6.11 -0.81
C LEU A 55 17.60 7.27 -1.05
N ARG A 56 17.72 8.38 -0.31
CA ARG A 56 16.79 9.52 -0.33
C ARG A 56 15.34 9.13 -0.06
N ILE A 57 15.13 8.12 0.75
CA ILE A 57 13.81 7.67 1.18
C ILE A 57 13.46 8.39 2.48
N PRO A 58 12.36 9.16 2.53
CA PRO A 58 11.87 9.77 3.76
C PRO A 58 11.30 8.72 4.72
N THR A 59 11.25 9.03 6.01
CA THR A 59 10.58 8.17 6.98
C THR A 59 9.07 8.17 6.73
N TYR A 60 8.50 6.99 6.55
CA TYR A 60 7.05 6.79 6.42
C TYR A 60 6.49 6.11 7.67
N ASN A 61 5.89 6.89 8.56
CA ASN A 61 5.37 6.42 9.84
C ASN A 61 3.87 6.05 9.75
N GLY A 62 3.52 5.16 8.82
CA GLY A 62 2.12 4.78 8.53
C GLY A 62 1.68 3.42 9.05
N GLY A 63 2.52 2.70 9.79
CA GLY A 63 2.20 1.35 10.30
C GLY A 63 2.25 0.23 9.24
N LEU A 64 2.06 0.54 7.95
CA LEU A 64 2.08 -0.45 6.87
C LEU A 64 3.43 -1.17 6.75
N PHE A 65 4.54 -0.44 7.00
CA PHE A 65 5.91 -0.94 6.92
C PHE A 65 6.51 -1.30 8.29
N ALA A 66 5.75 -1.14 9.36
CA ALA A 66 6.20 -1.54 10.70
C ALA A 66 6.64 -3.01 10.73
N PRO A 67 7.63 -3.39 11.55
CA PRO A 67 8.04 -4.77 11.72
C PRO A 67 6.85 -5.69 12.05
N ASP A 68 6.76 -6.82 11.36
CA ASP A 68 5.73 -7.83 11.53
C ASP A 68 6.37 -9.22 11.51
N GLU A 69 6.40 -9.90 12.66
CA GLU A 69 7.09 -11.17 12.80
C GLU A 69 6.59 -12.25 11.81
N ALA A 70 5.29 -12.28 11.51
CA ALA A 70 4.73 -13.26 10.59
C ALA A 70 5.14 -12.95 9.15
N LEU A 71 5.11 -11.67 8.76
CA LEU A 71 5.51 -11.24 7.43
C LEU A 71 7.03 -11.36 7.23
N ASP A 72 7.79 -11.00 8.25
CA ASP A 72 9.28 -11.05 8.21
C ASP A 72 9.81 -12.49 8.19
N ALA A 73 9.05 -13.45 8.75
CA ALA A 73 9.36 -14.87 8.72
C ALA A 73 8.97 -15.57 7.39
N LEU A 74 8.24 -14.89 6.49
CA LEU A 74 7.87 -15.48 5.20
C LEU A 74 9.10 -15.84 4.37
N VAL A 75 9.03 -17.01 3.74
CA VAL A 75 9.96 -17.41 2.69
C VAL A 75 9.25 -17.25 1.34
N VAL A 76 9.63 -16.20 0.62
CA VAL A 76 9.08 -15.90 -0.71
C VAL A 76 10.09 -16.30 -1.77
N SER A 77 9.64 -17.06 -2.77
CA SER A 77 10.51 -17.48 -3.88
C SER A 77 10.87 -16.33 -4.79
N ASP A 78 12.04 -16.40 -5.43
CA ASP A 78 12.50 -15.38 -6.38
C ASP A 78 11.53 -15.24 -7.57
N ALA A 79 10.82 -16.30 -7.98
CA ALA A 79 9.80 -16.23 -9.03
C ALA A 79 8.61 -15.33 -8.64
N VAL A 80 8.21 -15.33 -7.38
CA VAL A 80 7.17 -14.39 -6.88
C VAL A 80 7.73 -12.97 -6.85
N CYS A 81 8.99 -12.79 -6.49
CA CYS A 81 9.65 -11.49 -6.51
C CYS A 81 9.78 -10.93 -7.94
N GLU A 82 9.98 -11.78 -8.95
CA GLU A 82 9.96 -11.41 -10.37
C GLU A 82 8.61 -10.89 -10.80
N SER A 83 7.51 -11.58 -10.44
CA SER A 83 6.14 -11.10 -10.72
C SER A 83 5.83 -9.76 -10.07
N VAL A 84 6.42 -9.48 -8.90
CA VAL A 84 6.32 -8.17 -8.24
C VAL A 84 7.09 -7.10 -9.01
N ASN A 85 8.28 -7.43 -9.53
CA ASN A 85 9.04 -6.48 -10.34
C ASN A 85 8.29 -6.13 -11.63
N GLU A 86 7.61 -7.10 -12.27
CA GLU A 86 6.73 -6.84 -13.42
C GLU A 86 5.58 -5.88 -13.06
N LEU A 87 5.00 -6.02 -11.86
CA LEU A 87 3.96 -5.10 -11.38
C LEU A 87 4.45 -3.66 -11.28
N ALA A 88 5.71 -3.44 -10.89
CA ALA A 88 6.29 -2.11 -10.77
C ALA A 88 6.55 -1.42 -12.14
N GLU A 89 6.38 -2.12 -13.26
CA GLU A 89 6.47 -1.55 -14.60
C GLU A 89 5.18 -0.84 -15.05
N TYR A 90 4.06 -1.02 -14.31
CA TYR A 90 2.81 -0.32 -14.61
C TYR A 90 2.87 1.15 -14.15
N ASP A 91 2.32 2.04 -14.95
CA ASP A 91 2.20 3.47 -14.64
C ASP A 91 0.99 3.72 -13.71
N PHE A 92 1.26 3.76 -12.42
CA PHE A 92 0.23 4.03 -11.41
C PHE A 92 -0.18 5.51 -11.36
N ASP A 93 0.62 6.42 -11.89
CA ASP A 93 0.28 7.85 -11.88
C ASP A 93 -0.82 8.20 -12.88
N SER A 94 -0.75 7.64 -14.08
CA SER A 94 -1.71 7.91 -15.15
C SER A 94 -2.90 6.95 -15.15
N GLU A 95 -2.70 5.69 -14.74
CA GLU A 95 -3.69 4.62 -14.88
C GLU A 95 -4.47 4.35 -13.59
N ILE A 96 -3.91 4.64 -12.42
CA ILE A 96 -4.51 4.29 -11.12
C ILE A 96 -4.64 5.53 -10.23
N SER A 97 -5.88 5.96 -9.99
CA SER A 97 -6.16 7.01 -9.01
C SER A 97 -6.00 6.49 -7.58
N VAL A 98 -5.81 7.41 -6.62
CA VAL A 98 -5.82 7.09 -5.16
C VAL A 98 -7.09 6.32 -4.77
N THR A 99 -8.22 6.64 -5.41
CA THR A 99 -9.50 5.95 -5.21
C THR A 99 -9.41 4.47 -5.60
N VAL A 100 -8.83 4.17 -6.75
CA VAL A 100 -8.64 2.78 -7.21
C VAL A 100 -7.70 2.04 -6.28
N LEU A 101 -6.61 2.66 -5.85
CA LEU A 101 -5.69 2.07 -4.87
C LEU A 101 -6.40 1.75 -3.55
N GLY A 102 -7.25 2.67 -3.06
CA GLY A 102 -8.08 2.45 -1.88
C GLY A 102 -9.04 1.26 -2.04
N HIS A 103 -9.65 1.10 -3.22
CA HIS A 103 -10.48 -0.05 -3.52
C HIS A 103 -9.71 -1.37 -3.59
N ILE A 104 -8.48 -1.36 -4.12
CA ILE A 104 -7.59 -2.54 -4.13
C ILE A 104 -7.31 -2.96 -2.68
N PHE A 105 -6.92 -2.04 -1.81
CA PHE A 105 -6.67 -2.35 -0.40
C PHE A 105 -7.93 -2.86 0.32
N GLU A 106 -9.08 -2.25 0.08
CA GLU A 106 -10.35 -2.73 0.63
C GLU A 106 -10.67 -4.16 0.16
N GLN A 107 -10.43 -4.45 -1.12
CA GLN A 107 -10.66 -5.79 -1.67
C GLN A 107 -9.69 -6.82 -1.09
N SER A 108 -8.40 -6.49 -0.94
CA SER A 108 -7.39 -7.36 -0.33
C SER A 108 -7.77 -7.76 1.10
N ILE A 109 -8.25 -6.81 1.91
CA ILE A 109 -8.72 -7.09 3.27
C ILE A 109 -9.89 -8.09 3.24
N ALA A 110 -10.86 -7.87 2.35
CA ALA A 110 -12.03 -8.74 2.24
C ALA A 110 -11.68 -10.17 1.80
N ASP A 111 -10.73 -10.29 0.87
CA ASP A 111 -10.27 -11.58 0.37
C ASP A 111 -9.51 -12.35 1.46
N LEU A 112 -8.69 -11.65 2.26
CA LEU A 112 -8.00 -12.21 3.42
C LEU A 112 -8.99 -12.69 4.49
N GLU A 113 -10.03 -11.91 4.81
CA GLU A 113 -11.07 -12.32 5.76
C GLU A 113 -11.85 -13.55 5.27
N ALA A 114 -12.15 -13.61 3.97
CA ALA A 114 -12.81 -14.76 3.37
C ALA A 114 -11.94 -16.01 3.41
N LEU A 115 -10.64 -15.88 3.14
CA LEU A 115 -9.67 -16.97 3.22
C LEU A 115 -9.52 -17.47 4.67
N SER A 116 -9.35 -16.56 5.64
CA SER A 116 -9.24 -16.91 7.06
C SER A 116 -10.47 -17.68 7.54
N SER A 117 -11.67 -17.21 7.20
CA SER A 117 -12.92 -17.89 7.59
C SER A 117 -13.03 -19.32 7.04
N ARG A 118 -12.54 -19.54 5.80
CA ARG A 118 -12.55 -20.86 5.15
C ARG A 118 -11.50 -21.80 5.74
N MET A 119 -10.33 -21.27 6.12
CA MET A 119 -9.31 -22.05 6.82
C MET A 119 -9.81 -22.53 8.18
N ASP A 120 -10.56 -21.69 8.90
CA ASP A 120 -11.17 -22.07 10.18
C ASP A 120 -12.24 -23.17 10.00
N GLU A 121 -12.89 -23.24 8.84
CA GLU A 121 -13.85 -24.28 8.46
C GLU A 121 -13.18 -25.57 7.93
N GLY A 122 -11.84 -25.57 7.81
CA GLY A 122 -11.05 -26.74 7.35
C GLY A 122 -11.06 -26.95 5.85
N GLU A 123 -11.48 -25.95 5.07
CA GLU A 123 -11.42 -25.99 3.61
C GLU A 123 -10.04 -25.59 3.07
N LEU A 124 -9.56 -26.34 2.08
CA LEU A 124 -8.32 -25.97 1.36
C LEU A 124 -8.50 -24.63 0.63
N PRO A 125 -7.50 -23.73 0.66
CA PRO A 125 -7.58 -22.45 -0.03
C PRO A 125 -7.68 -22.65 -1.53
N THR A 126 -8.86 -22.40 -2.09
CA THR A 126 -9.08 -22.23 -3.52
C THR A 126 -9.22 -20.74 -3.82
N PRO A 127 -8.72 -20.25 -4.97
CA PRO A 127 -8.84 -18.82 -5.27
C PRO A 127 -10.29 -18.36 -5.19
N PRO A 128 -10.57 -17.21 -4.58
CA PRO A 128 -11.93 -16.72 -4.40
C PRO A 128 -12.59 -16.50 -5.76
N LYS A 129 -13.72 -17.15 -6.00
CA LYS A 129 -14.61 -16.74 -7.08
C LYS A 129 -15.18 -15.38 -6.70
N THR A 130 -15.04 -14.40 -7.58
CA THR A 130 -15.51 -13.02 -7.42
C THR A 130 -17.02 -13.01 -7.10
N GLN A 131 -17.38 -13.18 -5.85
CA GLN A 131 -18.75 -13.00 -5.37
C GLN A 131 -18.76 -11.89 -4.33
N ALA A 132 -19.64 -10.93 -4.52
CA ALA A 132 -19.80 -9.74 -3.70
C ALA A 132 -19.95 -10.09 -2.20
N VAL A 133 -18.86 -9.92 -1.44
CA VAL A 133 -18.86 -10.03 0.03
C VAL A 133 -19.37 -8.71 0.61
N SER A 134 -20.65 -8.40 0.37
CA SER A 134 -21.24 -7.10 0.75
C SER A 134 -21.78 -7.01 2.19
N GLY A 135 -21.87 -8.14 2.89
CA GLY A 135 -22.60 -8.19 4.16
C GLY A 135 -21.78 -7.87 5.42
N ARG A 136 -20.53 -8.31 5.50
CA ARG A 136 -19.65 -8.11 6.68
C ARG A 136 -19.01 -6.73 6.73
N ARG A 137 -18.58 -6.20 5.58
CA ARG A 137 -17.96 -4.87 5.45
C ARG A 137 -18.81 -3.74 6.02
N LYS A 138 -20.13 -3.77 5.77
CA LYS A 138 -21.06 -2.78 6.33
C LYS A 138 -21.12 -2.78 7.85
N ARG A 139 -20.84 -3.92 8.49
CA ARG A 139 -20.86 -4.04 9.97
C ARG A 139 -19.57 -3.55 10.62
N GLN A 140 -18.44 -3.59 9.91
CA GLN A 140 -17.12 -3.22 10.45
C GLN A 140 -16.69 -1.81 10.07
N GLY A 141 -17.45 -1.12 9.20
CA GLY A 141 -17.14 0.26 8.79
C GLY A 141 -15.90 0.38 7.88
N VAL A 142 -15.39 -0.73 7.37
CA VAL A 142 -14.26 -0.75 6.43
C VAL A 142 -14.80 -0.46 5.03
N VAL A 143 -15.00 0.83 4.74
CA VAL A 143 -15.46 1.30 3.44
C VAL A 143 -14.59 2.48 3.03
N TYR A 144 -14.01 2.42 1.83
CA TYR A 144 -13.32 3.56 1.26
C TYR A 144 -14.32 4.71 1.03
N THR A 145 -13.97 5.91 1.49
CA THR A 145 -14.85 7.07 1.33
C THR A 145 -14.75 7.60 -0.10
N PRO A 146 -15.84 7.59 -0.89
CA PRO A 146 -15.82 8.10 -2.27
C PRO A 146 -15.34 9.55 -2.37
N ASP A 147 -14.66 9.89 -3.46
CA ASP A 147 -14.05 11.22 -3.68
C ASP A 147 -15.03 12.36 -3.53
N HIS A 148 -16.27 12.23 -4.03
CA HIS A 148 -17.29 13.27 -3.92
C HIS A 148 -17.71 13.54 -2.46
N ILE A 149 -17.68 12.50 -1.59
CA ILE A 149 -17.97 12.66 -0.16
C ILE A 149 -16.77 13.31 0.54
N THR A 150 -15.56 12.87 0.20
CA THR A 150 -14.33 13.47 0.74
C THR A 150 -14.24 14.95 0.34
N ALA A 151 -14.48 15.28 -0.93
CA ALA A 151 -14.51 16.66 -1.42
C ALA A 151 -15.57 17.49 -0.68
N PHE A 152 -16.78 16.94 -0.52
CA PHE A 152 -17.86 17.62 0.24
C PHE A 152 -17.46 17.89 1.69
N ILE A 153 -16.88 16.92 2.38
CA ILE A 153 -16.41 17.08 3.76
C ILE A 153 -15.33 18.17 3.83
N VAL A 154 -14.32 18.13 2.96
CA VAL A 154 -13.23 19.11 2.94
C VAL A 154 -13.76 20.52 2.64
N GLU A 155 -14.64 20.67 1.66
CA GLU A 155 -15.21 21.96 1.30
C GLU A 155 -16.03 22.57 2.45
N HIS A 156 -16.87 21.78 3.11
CA HIS A 156 -17.77 22.25 4.17
C HIS A 156 -17.15 22.31 5.56
N THR A 157 -15.91 21.84 5.72
CA THR A 157 -15.18 21.92 6.99
C THR A 157 -13.97 22.83 6.85
N LEU A 158 -12.90 22.33 6.24
CA LEU A 158 -11.65 23.06 6.10
C LEU A 158 -11.78 24.27 5.20
N GLY A 159 -12.50 24.15 4.06
CA GLY A 159 -12.76 25.25 3.12
C GLY A 159 -13.52 26.39 3.78
N ALA A 160 -14.60 26.09 4.48
CA ALA A 160 -15.38 27.07 5.23
C ALA A 160 -14.54 27.75 6.33
N HIS A 161 -13.74 27.00 7.05
CA HIS A 161 -12.86 27.55 8.09
C HIS A 161 -11.77 28.46 7.52
N ILE A 162 -11.14 28.08 6.40
CA ILE A 162 -10.13 28.90 5.73
C ILE A 162 -10.76 30.22 5.24
N GLU A 163 -11.95 30.16 4.65
CA GLU A 163 -12.66 31.35 4.17
C GLU A 163 -12.98 32.29 5.34
N GLU A 164 -13.47 31.77 6.46
CA GLU A 164 -13.73 32.57 7.66
C GLU A 164 -12.46 33.25 8.19
N GLN A 165 -11.35 32.53 8.29
CA GLN A 165 -10.06 33.11 8.72
C GLN A 165 -9.55 34.17 7.74
N PHE A 166 -9.71 33.95 6.45
CA PHE A 166 -9.32 34.90 5.42
C PHE A 166 -10.13 36.20 5.51
N GLN A 167 -11.44 36.10 5.70
CA GLN A 167 -12.31 37.30 5.89
C GLN A 167 -11.97 38.06 7.16
N GLN A 168 -11.62 37.40 8.25
CA GLN A 168 -11.16 38.04 9.47
C GLN A 168 -9.86 38.82 9.27
N LEU A 169 -8.89 38.29 8.50
CA LEU A 169 -7.65 38.97 8.19
C LEU A 169 -7.83 40.19 7.27
N LEU A 170 -8.83 40.18 6.39
CA LEU A 170 -9.13 41.31 5.50
C LEU A 170 -9.88 42.44 6.20
N SER A 171 -10.54 42.13 7.31
CA SER A 171 -11.40 43.11 8.05
C SER A 171 -10.67 43.79 9.23
N GLY A 172 -9.45 43.40 9.55
CA GLY A 172 -8.61 43.98 10.60
C GLY A 172 -7.50 44.85 10.04
#